data_aaaa857f12a316df65f37012a7b4fa6e
#
_entry.id   aaaa857f12a316df65f37012a7b4fa6e
#
_cell.length_a   1.000
_cell.length_b   1.000
_cell.length_c   1.000
_cell.angle_alpha   90.00
_cell.angle_beta   90.00
_cell.angle_gamma   90.00
#
_symmetry.space_group_name_H-M   'P 1'
#
loop_
_entity.id
_entity.type
_entity.pdbx_description
1 polymer ?
#
loop_
_entity_poly.entity_id
_entity_poly.type
_entity_poly.pdbx_seq_one_letter_code
_entity_poly.pdbx_strand_id
1 'polypeptide(L)'
;MFPKNGSKVPEIRFAGFSGEWEQRKLGDVFKYEQPQRYIVNSTEYDDSYDVPVLTAGKSFILGYTNETIGVKNASPESPVLIFDDFTTSSHCVEFPFKVKSSAMKILTLNRESDNIHCAFNVLQNIGYVPVNHERHWISIFSEFNVLMPKTSDEQERIGSFFKKIENLINLQQRKAEKLKQFKQSMLHNMFV
;
A
#
# COMPACT_ATOMS: atom_id res chain seq x y z
N MET A 1 -7.41 12.89 11.93
CA MET A 1 -8.10 11.63 12.24
C MET A 1 -7.24 10.68 13.07
N PHE A 2 -5.93 10.61 12.89
CA PHE A 2 -5.06 9.81 13.77
C PHE A 2 -4.66 10.61 15.02
N PRO A 3 -4.57 9.94 16.20
CA PRO A 3 -4.17 10.60 17.45
C PRO A 3 -2.78 11.23 17.34
N LYS A 4 -2.58 12.39 17.98
CA LYS A 4 -1.32 13.15 17.98
C LYS A 4 -0.93 13.55 19.41
N ASN A 5 0.31 13.96 19.59
CA ASN A 5 0.81 14.56 20.82
C ASN A 5 0.62 13.69 22.08
N GLY A 6 0.78 12.37 21.95
CA GLY A 6 0.61 11.44 23.09
C GLY A 6 -0.84 11.13 23.47
N SER A 7 -1.83 11.75 22.81
CA SER A 7 -3.24 11.37 22.98
C SER A 7 -3.48 9.98 22.39
N LYS A 8 -4.36 9.21 23.03
CA LYS A 8 -4.89 7.96 22.47
C LYS A 8 -6.27 8.13 21.83
N VAL A 9 -6.78 9.36 21.80
CA VAL A 9 -8.06 9.71 21.20
C VAL A 9 -7.81 10.61 20.00
N PRO A 10 -8.35 10.31 18.80
CA PRO A 10 -8.19 11.15 17.63
C PRO A 10 -9.00 12.45 17.78
N GLU A 11 -8.44 13.58 17.30
CA GLU A 11 -9.12 14.88 17.28
C GLU A 11 -10.36 14.87 16.37
N ILE A 12 -10.29 14.16 15.27
CA ILE A 12 -11.40 14.01 14.30
C ILE A 12 -11.80 12.54 14.28
N ARG A 13 -13.07 12.27 14.54
CA ARG A 13 -13.61 10.91 14.64
C ARG A 13 -15.02 10.85 14.03
N PHE A 14 -15.39 9.70 13.49
CA PHE A 14 -16.76 9.47 13.07
C PHE A 14 -17.71 9.45 14.26
N ALA A 15 -18.92 9.97 14.05
CA ALA A 15 -19.96 9.94 15.09
C ALA A 15 -20.30 8.48 15.48
N GLY A 16 -20.58 8.27 16.76
CA GLY A 16 -20.92 6.95 17.32
C GLY A 16 -19.75 6.19 17.91
N PHE A 17 -18.50 6.64 17.71
CA PHE A 17 -17.32 6.02 18.31
C PHE A 17 -16.74 6.87 19.44
N SER A 18 -16.28 6.22 20.51
CA SER A 18 -15.74 6.87 21.70
C SER A 18 -14.63 6.04 22.32
N GLY A 19 -13.97 6.59 23.35
CA GLY A 19 -12.90 5.93 24.08
C GLY A 19 -11.54 5.99 23.39
N GLU A 20 -10.54 5.44 24.04
CA GLU A 20 -9.15 5.41 23.55
C GLU A 20 -8.93 4.30 22.54
N TRP A 21 -8.09 4.57 21.53
CA TRP A 21 -7.52 3.55 20.66
C TRP A 21 -6.50 2.70 21.43
N GLU A 22 -6.29 1.46 21.00
CA GLU A 22 -5.30 0.58 21.61
C GLU A 22 -3.90 0.81 20.99
N GLN A 23 -2.89 0.76 21.84
CA GLN A 23 -1.50 0.80 21.39
C GLN A 23 -1.04 -0.63 21.05
N ARG A 24 -0.49 -0.81 19.86
CA ARG A 24 0.01 -2.09 19.34
C ARG A 24 1.35 -1.86 18.64
N LYS A 25 2.24 -2.86 18.65
CA LYS A 25 3.40 -2.85 17.75
C LYS A 25 2.95 -3.15 16.32
N LEU A 26 3.62 -2.59 15.32
CA LEU A 26 3.35 -2.92 13.92
C LEU A 26 3.54 -4.41 13.62
N GLY A 27 4.53 -5.06 14.26
CA GLY A 27 4.72 -6.51 14.17
C GLY A 27 3.57 -7.35 14.76
N ASP A 28 2.75 -6.75 15.66
CA ASP A 28 1.52 -7.38 16.16
C ASP A 28 0.30 -7.09 15.29
N VAL A 29 0.36 -6.03 14.47
CA VAL A 29 -0.67 -5.71 13.47
C VAL A 29 -0.46 -6.52 12.20
N PHE A 30 0.79 -6.57 11.71
CA PHE A 30 1.14 -7.22 10.46
C PHE A 30 2.11 -8.38 10.65
N LYS A 31 1.85 -9.49 9.97
CA LYS A 31 2.85 -10.49 9.64
C LYS A 31 3.46 -10.18 8.28
N TYR A 32 4.73 -10.44 8.10
CA TYR A 32 5.40 -10.28 6.82
C TYR A 32 5.73 -11.63 6.19
N GLU A 33 5.68 -11.66 4.87
CA GLU A 33 6.13 -12.77 4.05
C GLU A 33 7.27 -12.30 3.16
N GLN A 34 8.34 -13.11 3.07
CA GLN A 34 9.43 -12.85 2.13
C GLN A 34 8.95 -13.16 0.70
N PRO A 35 9.28 -12.31 -0.28
CA PRO A 35 8.71 -12.40 -1.62
C PRO A 35 9.39 -13.42 -2.54
N GLN A 36 10.34 -14.26 -2.06
CA GLN A 36 11.16 -15.15 -2.88
C GLN A 36 10.36 -16.03 -3.85
N ARG A 37 9.18 -16.51 -3.42
CA ARG A 37 8.31 -17.36 -4.25
C ARG A 37 7.69 -16.60 -5.44
N TYR A 38 7.63 -15.30 -5.35
CA TYR A 38 6.92 -14.42 -6.26
C TYR A 38 7.86 -13.58 -7.12
N ILE A 39 9.18 -13.76 -6.97
CA ILE A 39 10.16 -13.07 -7.81
C ILE A 39 10.02 -13.58 -9.24
N VAL A 40 9.94 -12.64 -10.18
CA VAL A 40 9.93 -12.95 -11.62
C VAL A 40 11.29 -13.52 -12.05
N ASN A 41 11.29 -14.55 -12.90
CA ASN A 41 12.52 -15.17 -13.40
C ASN A 41 13.05 -14.46 -14.66
N SER A 42 12.14 -14.04 -15.56
CA SER A 42 12.49 -13.31 -16.77
C SER A 42 12.50 -11.80 -16.55
N THR A 43 13.31 -11.11 -17.34
CA THR A 43 13.29 -9.64 -17.45
C THR A 43 12.60 -9.17 -18.73
N GLU A 44 11.99 -10.08 -19.47
CA GLU A 44 11.19 -9.78 -20.65
C GLU A 44 9.78 -9.43 -20.21
N TYR A 45 9.43 -8.17 -20.40
CA TYR A 45 8.10 -7.62 -20.07
C TYR A 45 7.40 -7.19 -21.35
N ASP A 46 6.10 -7.43 -21.43
CA ASP A 46 5.26 -7.03 -22.55
C ASP A 46 3.89 -6.58 -22.04
N ASP A 47 3.39 -5.46 -22.57
CA ASP A 47 2.11 -4.89 -22.15
C ASP A 47 0.89 -5.77 -22.53
N SER A 48 1.11 -6.79 -23.38
CA SER A 48 0.07 -7.78 -23.74
C SER A 48 -0.08 -8.89 -22.68
N TYR A 49 0.81 -8.99 -21.71
CA TYR A 49 0.75 -9.99 -20.65
C TYR A 49 -0.14 -9.52 -19.48
N ASP A 50 -0.70 -10.47 -18.73
CA ASP A 50 -1.72 -10.17 -17.73
C ASP A 50 -1.19 -9.95 -16.32
N VAL A 51 0.01 -10.48 -15.98
CA VAL A 51 0.51 -10.47 -14.61
C VAL A 51 1.48 -9.31 -14.40
N PRO A 52 1.11 -8.28 -13.62
CA PRO A 52 2.01 -7.16 -13.34
C PRO A 52 3.18 -7.59 -12.45
N VAL A 53 4.35 -7.02 -12.73
CA VAL A 53 5.57 -7.16 -11.96
C VAL A 53 5.80 -5.89 -11.16
N LEU A 54 5.73 -5.99 -9.84
CA LEU A 54 5.87 -4.86 -8.94
C LEU A 54 7.33 -4.61 -8.58
N THR A 55 7.66 -3.35 -8.37
CA THR A 55 9.00 -2.91 -7.94
C THR A 55 8.91 -1.82 -6.87
N ALA A 56 9.98 -1.69 -6.11
CA ALA A 56 10.19 -0.61 -5.14
C ALA A 56 10.58 0.75 -5.77
N GLY A 57 10.72 0.81 -7.10
CA GLY A 57 11.13 2.01 -7.83
C GLY A 57 10.02 3.06 -7.96
N LYS A 58 10.35 4.18 -8.66
CA LYS A 58 9.40 5.27 -8.92
C LYS A 58 8.12 4.83 -9.63
N SER A 59 8.22 3.84 -10.52
CA SER A 59 7.07 3.19 -11.15
C SER A 59 6.76 1.93 -10.38
N PHE A 60 5.65 1.90 -9.64
CA PHE A 60 5.26 0.75 -8.83
C PHE A 60 5.06 -0.52 -9.67
N ILE A 61 4.48 -0.40 -10.87
CA ILE A 61 4.42 -1.47 -11.87
C ILE A 61 5.58 -1.26 -12.84
N LEU A 62 6.46 -2.25 -12.93
CA LEU A 62 7.62 -2.26 -13.82
C LEU A 62 7.24 -2.67 -15.25
N GLY A 63 6.28 -3.56 -15.39
CA GLY A 63 5.79 -4.14 -16.64
C GLY A 63 4.95 -5.37 -16.34
N TYR A 64 4.66 -6.17 -17.36
CA TYR A 64 3.82 -7.36 -17.24
C TYR A 64 4.58 -8.60 -17.70
N THR A 65 4.27 -9.76 -17.13
CA THR A 65 4.89 -11.05 -17.45
C THR A 65 3.85 -12.11 -17.78
N ASN A 66 4.22 -13.11 -18.58
CA ASN A 66 3.41 -14.29 -18.86
C ASN A 66 3.66 -15.45 -17.89
N GLU A 67 4.51 -15.23 -16.87
CA GLU A 67 4.77 -16.26 -15.86
C GLU A 67 3.52 -16.51 -15.01
N THR A 68 3.01 -17.73 -15.01
CA THR A 68 1.83 -18.14 -14.22
C THR A 68 2.17 -18.79 -12.90
N ILE A 69 3.42 -19.28 -12.74
CA ILE A 69 3.91 -19.91 -11.52
C ILE A 69 4.50 -18.85 -10.59
N GLY A 70 4.22 -18.97 -9.30
CA GLY A 70 4.72 -18.04 -8.30
C GLY A 70 4.07 -16.66 -8.41
N VAL A 71 2.79 -16.60 -8.74
CA VAL A 71 1.98 -15.39 -8.67
C VAL A 71 1.41 -15.27 -7.26
N LYS A 72 1.52 -14.08 -6.64
CA LYS A 72 0.81 -13.78 -5.39
C LYS A 72 -0.63 -13.43 -5.74
N ASN A 73 -1.56 -14.26 -5.31
CA ASN A 73 -2.98 -14.03 -5.52
C ASN A 73 -3.50 -13.06 -4.46
N ALA A 74 -3.54 -11.78 -4.79
CA ALA A 74 -4.26 -10.76 -4.03
C ALA A 74 -5.56 -10.42 -4.77
N SER A 75 -6.57 -9.97 -4.01
CA SER A 75 -7.87 -9.56 -4.54
C SER A 75 -8.48 -8.48 -3.63
N PRO A 76 -9.57 -7.82 -4.04
CA PRO A 76 -10.29 -6.90 -3.17
C PRO A 76 -10.78 -7.51 -1.86
N GLU A 77 -11.04 -8.83 -1.84
CA GLU A 77 -11.47 -9.60 -0.66
C GLU A 77 -10.27 -10.08 0.18
N SER A 78 -9.10 -10.20 -0.44
CA SER A 78 -7.86 -10.63 0.22
C SER A 78 -6.69 -9.75 -0.21
N PRO A 79 -6.72 -8.46 0.16
CA PRO A 79 -5.66 -7.51 -0.18
C PRO A 79 -4.41 -7.78 0.64
N VAL A 80 -3.27 -7.36 0.08
CA VAL A 80 -1.98 -7.39 0.77
C VAL A 80 -1.32 -6.04 0.68
N LEU A 81 -0.39 -5.75 1.61
CA LEU A 81 0.45 -4.57 1.49
C LEU A 81 1.83 -4.97 0.99
N ILE A 82 2.37 -4.19 0.08
CA ILE A 82 3.78 -4.22 -0.29
C ILE A 82 4.48 -3.12 0.50
N PHE A 83 5.52 -3.48 1.22
CA PHE A 83 6.40 -2.57 1.94
C PHE A 83 7.79 -2.63 1.33
N ASP A 84 8.32 -1.51 0.89
CA ASP A 84 9.69 -1.39 0.42
C ASP A 84 10.64 -1.24 1.61
N ASP A 85 11.53 -2.21 1.77
CA ASP A 85 12.47 -2.31 2.88
C ASP A 85 13.54 -1.19 2.88
N PHE A 86 13.72 -0.46 1.78
CA PHE A 86 14.73 0.59 1.66
C PHE A 86 14.15 1.99 1.69
N THR A 87 13.04 2.23 1.01
CA THR A 87 12.40 3.55 0.93
C THR A 87 11.32 3.74 1.98
N THR A 88 10.90 2.63 2.64
CA THR A 88 9.76 2.56 3.56
C THR A 88 8.41 2.94 2.95
N SER A 89 8.35 3.06 1.62
CA SER A 89 7.09 3.26 0.93
C SER A 89 6.22 2.01 1.02
N SER A 90 4.90 2.19 0.99
CA SER A 90 3.95 1.08 1.07
C SER A 90 2.79 1.28 0.11
N HIS A 91 2.29 0.16 -0.42
CA HIS A 91 1.18 0.13 -1.37
C HIS A 91 0.21 -0.98 -0.99
N CYS A 92 -1.09 -0.70 -1.08
CA CYS A 92 -2.13 -1.72 -0.96
C CYS A 92 -2.40 -2.34 -2.33
N VAL A 93 -2.34 -3.67 -2.43
CA VAL A 93 -2.47 -4.41 -3.68
C VAL A 93 -3.68 -5.34 -3.60
N GLU A 94 -4.58 -5.22 -4.56
CA GLU A 94 -5.86 -5.94 -4.66
C GLU A 94 -5.97 -6.74 -5.98
N PHE A 95 -4.85 -7.09 -6.57
CA PHE A 95 -4.78 -7.86 -7.83
C PHE A 95 -3.61 -8.86 -7.79
N PRO A 96 -3.66 -9.94 -8.58
CA PRO A 96 -2.55 -10.89 -8.67
C PRO A 96 -1.29 -10.24 -9.23
N PHE A 97 -0.11 -10.59 -8.68
CA PHE A 97 1.15 -9.96 -9.09
C PHE A 97 2.37 -10.87 -8.89
N LYS A 98 3.47 -10.49 -9.52
CA LYS A 98 4.83 -10.93 -9.20
C LYS A 98 5.66 -9.71 -8.76
N VAL A 99 6.84 -9.96 -8.22
CA VAL A 99 7.75 -8.89 -7.76
C VAL A 99 9.10 -8.98 -8.44
N LYS A 100 9.78 -7.84 -8.57
CA LYS A 100 11.10 -7.76 -9.20
C LYS A 100 12.22 -8.29 -8.31
N SER A 101 12.14 -8.08 -7.00
CA SER A 101 13.25 -8.36 -6.09
C SER A 101 12.81 -8.66 -4.66
N SER A 102 13.77 -9.12 -3.84
CA SER A 102 13.60 -9.36 -2.41
C SER A 102 13.61 -8.10 -1.53
N ALA A 103 13.73 -6.91 -2.12
CA ALA A 103 13.72 -5.64 -1.40
C ALA A 103 12.33 -5.32 -0.80
N MET A 104 11.29 -5.95 -1.30
CA MET A 104 9.91 -5.76 -0.84
C MET A 104 9.54 -6.81 0.21
N LYS A 105 8.66 -6.42 1.14
CA LYS A 105 7.97 -7.33 2.06
C LYS A 105 6.49 -7.35 1.70
N ILE A 106 5.89 -8.51 1.78
CA ILE A 106 4.44 -8.68 1.64
C ILE A 106 3.87 -8.73 3.06
N LEU A 107 2.99 -7.78 3.39
CA LEU A 107 2.37 -7.69 4.71
C LEU A 107 0.91 -8.10 4.62
N THR A 108 0.49 -8.90 5.59
CA THR A 108 -0.92 -9.28 5.80
C THR A 108 -1.27 -9.08 7.27
N LEU A 109 -2.53 -9.00 7.60
CA LEU A 109 -2.97 -8.81 8.97
C LEU A 109 -2.72 -10.06 9.84
N ASN A 110 -2.37 -9.84 11.10
CA ASN A 110 -2.28 -10.91 12.10
C ASN A 110 -3.65 -11.30 12.65
N ARG A 111 -4.60 -10.35 12.71
CA ARG A 111 -5.96 -10.58 13.21
C ARG A 111 -6.96 -10.41 12.08
N GLU A 112 -7.85 -11.37 11.90
CA GLU A 112 -8.96 -11.31 10.93
C GLU A 112 -9.97 -10.20 11.25
N SER A 113 -10.05 -9.78 12.51
CA SER A 113 -10.91 -8.69 12.97
C SER A 113 -10.39 -7.30 12.59
N ASP A 114 -9.14 -7.17 12.20
CA ASP A 114 -8.56 -5.90 11.79
C ASP A 114 -8.95 -5.59 10.32
N ASN A 115 -9.05 -4.30 9.99
CA ASN A 115 -9.27 -3.85 8.61
C ASN A 115 -7.95 -3.42 7.97
N ILE A 116 -7.59 -4.04 6.84
CA ILE A 116 -6.30 -3.80 6.19
C ILE A 116 -6.14 -2.37 5.67
N HIS A 117 -7.21 -1.73 5.18
CA HIS A 117 -7.14 -0.35 4.71
C HIS A 117 -6.97 0.63 5.87
N CYS A 118 -7.58 0.35 7.03
CA CYS A 118 -7.33 1.11 8.25
C CYS A 118 -5.87 0.97 8.69
N ALA A 119 -5.38 -0.26 8.81
CA ALA A 119 -4.00 -0.55 9.18
C ALA A 119 -2.97 0.03 8.19
N PHE A 120 -3.27 0.02 6.89
CA PHE A 120 -2.47 0.65 5.85
C PHE A 120 -2.33 2.16 6.06
N ASN A 121 -3.43 2.85 6.37
CA ASN A 121 -3.39 4.29 6.65
C ASN A 121 -2.62 4.60 7.95
N VAL A 122 -2.68 3.72 8.95
CA VAL A 122 -1.84 3.83 10.15
C VAL A 122 -0.36 3.71 9.78
N LEU A 123 0.01 2.72 8.96
CA LEU A 123 1.38 2.52 8.48
C LEU A 123 1.89 3.73 7.70
N GLN A 124 1.09 4.26 6.77
CA GLN A 124 1.45 5.45 5.97
C GLN A 124 1.59 6.73 6.80
N ASN A 125 0.89 6.82 7.93
CA ASN A 125 0.97 7.99 8.81
C ASN A 125 2.25 8.03 9.66
N ILE A 126 3.11 7.02 9.58
CA ILE A 126 4.42 7.00 10.27
C ILE A 126 5.38 7.88 9.47
N GLY A 127 5.70 9.05 10.01
CA GLY A 127 6.60 10.03 9.39
C GLY A 127 8.09 9.65 9.53
N TYR A 128 8.45 8.40 9.21
CA TYR A 128 9.84 7.95 9.26
C TYR A 128 10.55 8.23 7.94
N VAL A 129 11.74 8.80 8.03
CA VAL A 129 12.63 9.03 6.88
C VAL A 129 13.87 8.16 7.04
N PRO A 130 14.12 7.21 6.11
CA PRO A 130 15.32 6.36 6.15
C PRO A 130 16.61 7.20 6.08
N VAL A 131 17.54 6.92 6.99
CA VAL A 131 18.87 7.59 7.02
C VAL A 131 19.97 6.73 6.39
N ASN A 132 19.72 5.43 6.21
CA ASN A 132 20.67 4.45 5.68
C ASN A 132 19.94 3.38 4.85
N HIS A 133 20.72 2.55 4.13
CA HIS A 133 20.20 1.45 3.31
C HIS A 133 20.09 0.15 4.11
N GLU A 134 19.31 0.16 5.20
CA GLU A 134 19.01 -1.03 5.99
C GLU A 134 17.68 -1.67 5.58
N ARG A 135 17.45 -2.88 6.08
CA ARG A 135 16.14 -3.55 5.94
C ARG A 135 15.22 -3.10 7.07
N HIS A 136 14.47 -2.05 6.81
CA HIS A 136 13.75 -1.28 7.83
C HIS A 136 12.58 -2.01 8.49
N TRP A 137 11.94 -2.98 7.81
CA TRP A 137 10.82 -3.68 8.43
C TRP A 137 11.23 -4.44 9.69
N ILE A 138 12.22 -5.32 9.55
CA ILE A 138 12.64 -6.21 10.66
C ILE A 138 13.36 -5.43 11.75
N SER A 139 14.22 -4.47 11.38
CA SER A 139 15.07 -3.77 12.35
C SER A 139 14.36 -2.63 13.09
N ILE A 140 13.34 -2.03 12.49
CA ILE A 140 12.76 -0.77 12.99
C ILE A 140 11.22 -0.82 13.00
N PHE A 141 10.58 -1.04 11.84
CA PHE A 141 9.15 -0.83 11.69
C PHE A 141 8.30 -1.78 12.53
N SER A 142 8.68 -3.05 12.63
CA SER A 142 7.95 -4.03 13.45
C SER A 142 7.83 -3.62 14.91
N GLU A 143 8.78 -2.83 15.41
CA GLU A 143 8.83 -2.38 16.81
C GLU A 143 8.10 -1.05 17.06
N PHE A 144 7.67 -0.33 16.02
CA PHE A 144 6.93 0.91 16.20
C PHE A 144 5.58 0.67 16.86
N ASN A 145 5.34 1.46 17.91
CA ASN A 145 4.04 1.51 18.57
C ASN A 145 3.11 2.42 17.75
N VAL A 146 1.98 1.87 17.37
CA VAL A 146 0.91 2.57 16.66
C VAL A 146 -0.38 2.50 17.44
N LEU A 147 -1.28 3.42 17.18
CA LEU A 147 -2.61 3.43 17.76
C LEU A 147 -3.61 2.91 16.72
N MET A 148 -4.38 1.89 17.12
CA MET A 148 -5.41 1.25 16.30
C MET A 148 -6.78 1.41 16.97
N PRO A 149 -7.85 1.67 16.22
CA PRO A 149 -9.20 1.60 16.77
C PRO A 149 -9.48 0.21 17.32
N LYS A 150 -10.14 0.13 18.49
CA LYS A 150 -10.41 -1.15 19.17
C LYS A 150 -11.47 -1.99 18.47
N THR A 151 -12.42 -1.36 17.77
CA THR A 151 -13.55 -2.05 17.17
C THR A 151 -13.36 -2.20 15.66
N SER A 152 -13.75 -3.36 15.12
CA SER A 152 -13.73 -3.64 13.69
C SER A 152 -14.60 -2.63 12.92
N ASP A 153 -15.74 -2.23 13.47
CA ASP A 153 -16.66 -1.27 12.84
C ASP A 153 -16.00 0.10 12.64
N GLU A 154 -15.23 0.59 13.63
CA GLU A 154 -14.49 1.84 13.48
C GLU A 154 -13.36 1.71 12.46
N GLN A 155 -12.63 0.60 12.50
CA GLN A 155 -11.58 0.32 11.53
C GLN A 155 -12.15 0.25 10.10
N GLU A 156 -13.27 -0.44 9.90
CA GLU A 156 -13.97 -0.53 8.62
C GLU A 156 -14.42 0.84 8.12
N ARG A 157 -14.98 1.65 9.01
CA ARG A 157 -15.42 3.00 8.66
C ARG A 157 -14.26 3.89 8.20
N ILE A 158 -13.13 3.83 8.91
CA ILE A 158 -11.91 4.57 8.58
C ILE A 158 -11.31 4.04 7.27
N GLY A 159 -11.14 2.73 7.15
CA GLY A 159 -10.56 2.10 5.96
C GLY A 159 -11.36 2.41 4.70
N SER A 160 -12.68 2.23 4.74
CA SER A 160 -13.58 2.54 3.63
C SER A 160 -13.55 4.02 3.24
N PHE A 161 -13.45 4.92 4.21
CA PHE A 161 -13.37 6.36 3.95
C PHE A 161 -12.10 6.72 3.18
N PHE A 162 -10.93 6.28 3.65
CA PHE A 162 -9.66 6.58 2.98
C PHE A 162 -9.53 5.87 1.63
N LYS A 163 -10.01 4.64 1.50
CA LYS A 163 -10.08 3.94 0.20
C LYS A 163 -10.89 4.73 -0.84
N LYS A 164 -12.02 5.30 -0.44
CA LYS A 164 -12.82 6.17 -1.33
C LYS A 164 -12.04 7.42 -1.75
N ILE A 165 -11.34 8.07 -0.81
CA ILE A 165 -10.52 9.26 -1.12
C ILE A 165 -9.41 8.89 -2.09
N GLU A 166 -8.70 7.78 -1.87
CA GLU A 166 -7.62 7.34 -2.75
C GLU A 166 -8.12 7.00 -4.15
N ASN A 167 -9.26 6.33 -4.27
CA ASN A 167 -9.89 6.08 -5.55
C ASN A 167 -10.26 7.38 -6.29
N LEU A 168 -10.74 8.39 -5.59
CA LEU A 168 -11.03 9.71 -6.18
C LEU A 168 -9.74 10.41 -6.65
N ILE A 169 -8.67 10.36 -5.85
CA ILE A 169 -7.37 10.92 -6.23
C ILE A 169 -6.86 10.24 -7.50
N ASN A 170 -6.85 8.91 -7.54
CA ASN A 170 -6.39 8.13 -8.70
C ASN A 170 -7.22 8.43 -9.96
N LEU A 171 -8.54 8.57 -9.82
CA LEU A 171 -9.42 8.94 -10.93
C LEU A 171 -9.11 10.33 -11.48
N GLN A 172 -8.87 11.31 -10.61
CA GLN A 172 -8.52 12.67 -11.02
C GLN A 172 -7.14 12.73 -11.67
N GLN A 173 -6.17 11.98 -11.17
CA GLN A 173 -4.84 11.89 -11.78
C GLN A 173 -4.92 11.31 -13.21
N ARG A 174 -5.64 10.20 -13.40
CA ARG A 174 -5.86 9.60 -14.73
C ARG A 174 -6.57 10.57 -15.69
N LYS A 175 -7.55 11.33 -15.18
CA LYS A 175 -8.24 12.35 -15.98
C LYS A 175 -7.30 13.48 -16.40
N ALA A 176 -6.48 13.97 -15.47
CA ALA A 176 -5.48 15.01 -15.75
C ALA A 176 -4.45 14.54 -16.78
N GLU A 177 -4.02 13.28 -16.71
CA GLU A 177 -3.06 12.70 -17.64
C GLU A 177 -3.64 12.56 -19.05
N LYS A 178 -4.87 12.06 -19.18
CA LYS A 178 -5.58 12.03 -20.47
C LYS A 178 -5.75 13.42 -21.09
N LEU A 179 -6.06 14.44 -20.28
CA LEU A 179 -6.17 15.82 -20.76
C LEU A 179 -4.82 16.38 -21.23
N LYS A 180 -3.71 16.04 -20.54
CA LYS A 180 -2.36 16.40 -21.01
C LYS A 180 -2.03 15.75 -22.36
N GLN A 181 -2.30 14.46 -22.50
CA GLN A 181 -2.09 13.73 -23.77
C GLN A 181 -2.92 14.32 -24.89
N PHE A 182 -4.20 14.61 -24.63
CA PHE A 182 -5.08 15.27 -25.59
C PHE A 182 -4.54 16.65 -26.02
N LYS A 183 -4.12 17.47 -25.04
CA LYS A 183 -3.50 18.77 -25.32
C LYS A 183 -2.27 18.62 -26.22
N GLN A 184 -1.38 17.67 -25.93
CA GLN A 184 -0.18 17.42 -26.74
C GLN A 184 -0.53 16.99 -28.16
N SER A 185 -1.51 16.08 -28.33
CA SER A 185 -1.99 15.65 -29.64
C SER A 185 -2.57 16.82 -30.45
N MET A 186 -3.38 17.68 -29.82
CA MET A 186 -3.94 18.86 -30.49
C MET A 186 -2.86 19.84 -30.91
N LEU A 187 -1.87 20.13 -30.06
CA LEU A 187 -0.75 21.00 -30.39
C LEU A 187 0.07 20.43 -31.55
N HIS A 188 0.35 19.13 -31.54
CA HIS A 188 1.05 18.46 -32.64
C HIS A 188 0.28 18.62 -33.97
N ASN A 189 -1.02 18.37 -33.97
CA ASN A 189 -1.86 18.45 -35.19
C ASN A 189 -2.13 19.86 -35.66
N MET A 190 -1.95 20.90 -34.83
CA MET A 190 -2.19 22.31 -35.21
C MET A 190 -0.94 23.01 -35.72
N PHE A 191 0.25 22.52 -35.38
CA PHE A 191 1.52 23.21 -35.68
C PHE A 191 2.52 22.36 -36.49
N VAL A 192 2.08 21.28 -37.08
CA VAL A 192 2.87 20.44 -38.05
C VAL A 192 2.47 20.73 -39.48
#